data_4c2fa442c8fe090c454ca961f8ddbf5a
#
_entry.id   4c2fa442c8fe090c454ca961f8ddbf5a
#
_cell.length_a   1.000
_cell.length_b   1.000
_cell.length_c   1.000
_cell.angle_alpha   90.00
_cell.angle_beta   90.00
_cell.angle_gamma   90.00
#
_symmetry.space_group_name_H-M   'P 1'
#
loop_
_entity.id
_entity.type
_entity.pdbx_description
1 polymer ?
#
loop_
_entity_poly.entity_id
_entity_poly.type
_entity_poly.pdbx_seq_one_letter_code
_entity_poly.pdbx_strand_id
1 'polypeptide(L)'
;CQKRRFWIKSEVTQTDVTKENLDDFLLKNIDQKFDDNDSFICNPINISGAKKIKIIKRGWRNLIKDPSIIFNPNKETISFHFDMHHGYQNLEKAIELLDEENRNDFKEYVRNRNYYNPHIMCIARPEVLENWFKNLFSWLERCEGEFGFKSLKGYDTQRLYAYLAERYLSYWFKKNTKFNELPWTIINI
;
A
#
# COMPACT_ATOMS: atom_id res chain seq x y z
N CYS A 1 -5.36 7.61 21.05
CA CYS A 1 -5.54 8.50 19.90
C CYS A 1 -5.92 7.68 18.67
N GLN A 2 -7.06 7.98 18.08
CA GLN A 2 -7.42 7.46 16.75
C GLN A 2 -6.82 8.39 15.70
N LYS A 3 -6.13 7.80 14.70
CA LYS A 3 -5.67 8.53 13.52
C LYS A 3 -6.73 8.40 12.43
N ARG A 4 -7.18 9.54 11.90
CA ARG A 4 -8.09 9.60 10.75
C ARG A 4 -7.34 10.07 9.53
N ARG A 5 -7.74 9.56 8.36
CA ARG A 5 -7.14 9.88 7.05
C ARG A 5 -8.17 10.64 6.25
N PHE A 6 -7.72 11.71 5.60
CA PHE A 6 -8.58 12.62 4.86
C PHE A 6 -7.96 12.96 3.52
N TRP A 7 -8.80 13.10 2.52
CA TRP A 7 -8.44 13.71 1.25
C TRP A 7 -8.35 15.21 1.40
N ILE A 8 -7.28 15.82 0.88
CA ILE A 8 -7.06 17.26 0.93
C ILE A 8 -6.94 17.85 -0.47
N LYS A 9 -7.08 19.16 -0.58
CA LYS A 9 -6.94 19.92 -1.82
C LYS A 9 -5.52 19.79 -2.38
N SER A 10 -5.37 19.85 -3.70
CA SER A 10 -4.09 19.59 -4.38
C SER A 10 -2.99 20.62 -4.10
N GLU A 11 -3.36 21.83 -3.74
CA GLU A 11 -2.46 22.94 -3.43
C GLU A 11 -1.92 22.91 -1.98
N VAL A 12 -2.30 21.92 -1.19
CA VAL A 12 -1.99 21.83 0.25
C VAL A 12 -1.06 20.65 0.52
N THR A 13 -0.07 20.86 1.38
CA THR A 13 0.80 19.77 1.83
C THR A 13 0.30 19.16 3.14
N GLN A 14 0.73 17.93 3.45
CA GLN A 14 0.34 17.26 4.70
C GLN A 14 0.74 18.06 5.96
N THR A 15 1.82 18.82 5.87
CA THR A 15 2.34 19.62 6.99
C THR A 15 1.53 20.87 7.29
N ASP A 16 0.75 21.34 6.34
CA ASP A 16 -0.04 22.57 6.47
C ASP A 16 -1.39 22.31 7.15
N VAL A 17 -1.78 21.03 7.27
CA VAL A 17 -3.08 20.64 7.78
C VAL A 17 -2.99 20.23 9.25
N THR A 18 -3.73 20.94 10.08
CA THR A 18 -3.92 20.66 11.51
C THR A 18 -5.37 20.26 11.79
N LYS A 19 -5.66 19.89 13.03
CA LYS A 19 -7.03 19.58 13.45
C LYS A 19 -7.96 20.82 13.35
N GLU A 20 -7.42 21.98 13.64
CA GLU A 20 -8.15 23.25 13.70
C GLU A 20 -8.52 23.78 12.31
N ASN A 21 -7.70 23.52 11.29
CA ASN A 21 -7.91 24.02 9.92
C ASN A 21 -8.33 22.93 8.92
N LEU A 22 -8.58 21.71 9.37
CA LEU A 22 -8.88 20.58 8.50
C LEU A 22 -10.03 20.85 7.52
N ASP A 23 -11.12 21.44 8.02
CA ASP A 23 -12.33 21.69 7.22
C ASP A 23 -12.09 22.64 6.03
N ASP A 24 -11.12 23.54 6.12
CA ASP A 24 -10.75 24.47 5.05
C ASP A 24 -10.00 23.77 3.92
N PHE A 25 -9.30 22.68 4.25
CA PHE A 25 -8.44 21.96 3.33
C PHE A 25 -9.01 20.63 2.83
N LEU A 26 -10.14 20.17 3.36
CA LEU A 26 -10.79 18.96 2.87
C LEU A 26 -11.15 19.06 1.38
N LEU A 27 -10.91 17.99 0.67
CA LEU A 27 -11.43 17.81 -0.68
C LEU A 27 -12.93 17.47 -0.59
N LYS A 28 -13.78 18.44 -0.90
CA LYS A 28 -15.26 18.32 -0.74
C LYS A 28 -15.97 17.83 -1.98
N ASN A 29 -15.37 18.05 -3.17
CA ASN A 29 -15.97 17.66 -4.45
C ASN A 29 -14.90 17.24 -5.44
N ILE A 30 -15.15 16.13 -6.16
CA ILE A 30 -14.26 15.57 -7.20
C ILE A 30 -15.00 15.27 -8.52
N ASP A 31 -16.29 15.63 -8.65
CA ASP A 31 -17.11 15.20 -9.77
C ASP A 31 -16.51 15.59 -11.13
N GLN A 32 -16.02 16.80 -11.27
CA GLN A 32 -15.37 17.27 -12.50
C GLN A 32 -14.07 16.50 -12.85
N LYS A 33 -13.44 15.86 -11.88
CA LYS A 33 -12.21 15.07 -12.11
C LYS A 33 -12.48 13.71 -12.72
N PHE A 34 -13.74 13.24 -12.70
CA PHE A 34 -14.16 11.99 -13.32
C PHE A 34 -14.37 12.06 -14.83
N ASP A 35 -14.29 13.24 -15.44
CA ASP A 35 -14.42 13.38 -16.90
C ASP A 35 -13.29 12.66 -17.63
N ASP A 36 -12.06 12.72 -17.06
CA ASP A 36 -10.86 12.14 -17.65
C ASP A 36 -10.35 10.88 -16.92
N ASN A 37 -10.89 10.54 -15.75
CA ASN A 37 -10.39 9.45 -14.90
C ASN A 37 -11.51 8.54 -14.43
N ASP A 38 -11.19 7.26 -14.24
CA ASP A 38 -12.10 6.25 -13.70
C ASP A 38 -11.96 6.11 -12.19
N SER A 39 -10.81 6.53 -11.65
CA SER A 39 -10.47 6.35 -10.25
C SER A 39 -9.45 7.35 -9.72
N PHE A 40 -9.48 7.51 -8.40
CA PHE A 40 -8.49 8.29 -7.64
C PHE A 40 -7.96 7.44 -6.50
N ILE A 41 -6.65 7.44 -6.34
CA ILE A 41 -5.94 6.81 -5.23
C ILE A 41 -5.09 7.85 -4.51
N CYS A 42 -4.68 7.59 -3.27
CA CYS A 42 -3.87 8.56 -2.53
C CYS A 42 -2.46 8.67 -3.10
N ASN A 43 -1.84 9.85 -2.97
CA ASN A 43 -0.44 10.05 -3.36
C ASN A 43 0.46 8.99 -2.74
N PRO A 44 1.47 8.48 -3.48
CA PRO A 44 2.36 7.45 -3.00
C PRO A 44 3.29 7.96 -1.88
N ILE A 45 3.74 7.04 -1.05
CA ILE A 45 4.83 7.27 -0.11
C ILE A 45 6.09 6.54 -0.57
N ASN A 46 7.23 7.17 -0.38
CA ASN A 46 8.52 6.51 -0.53
C ASN A 46 8.84 5.73 0.75
N ILE A 47 9.31 4.49 0.60
CA ILE A 47 9.64 3.58 1.71
C ILE A 47 11.13 3.30 1.84
N SER A 48 11.95 3.88 0.97
CA SER A 48 13.41 3.79 1.06
C SER A 48 13.99 4.73 2.13
N GLY A 49 15.24 4.50 2.50
CA GLY A 49 15.96 5.32 3.49
C GLY A 49 15.69 4.94 4.94
N ALA A 50 15.34 3.68 5.20
CA ALA A 50 15.20 3.17 6.55
C ALA A 50 16.54 3.25 7.30
N LYS A 51 16.49 3.52 8.63
CA LYS A 51 17.69 3.54 9.46
C LYS A 51 18.42 2.18 9.38
N LYS A 52 19.73 2.19 9.13
CA LYS A 52 20.57 0.98 8.98
C LYS A 52 20.39 -0.03 10.12
N ILE A 53 20.28 0.44 11.37
CA ILE A 53 20.02 -0.42 12.53
C ILE A 53 18.69 -1.15 12.39
N LYS A 54 17.64 -0.51 11.84
CA LYS A 54 16.33 -1.14 11.61
C LYS A 54 16.42 -2.19 10.50
N ILE A 55 17.15 -1.90 9.43
CA ILE A 55 17.42 -2.83 8.33
C ILE A 55 18.13 -4.09 8.88
N ILE A 56 19.20 -3.91 9.68
CA ILE A 56 19.93 -5.03 10.28
C ILE A 56 19.02 -5.86 11.21
N LYS A 57 18.23 -5.23 12.09
CA LYS A 57 17.40 -5.93 13.05
C LYS A 57 16.22 -6.67 12.43
N ARG A 58 15.55 -6.07 11.45
CA ARG A 58 14.29 -6.59 10.86
C ARG A 58 14.48 -7.23 9.49
N GLY A 59 15.47 -6.79 8.71
CA GLY A 59 15.77 -7.25 7.34
C GLY A 59 16.92 -8.24 7.25
N TRP A 60 17.45 -8.77 8.36
CA TRP A 60 18.67 -9.59 8.39
C TRP A 60 18.64 -10.80 7.44
N ARG A 61 17.47 -11.43 7.26
CA ARG A 61 17.32 -12.57 6.33
C ARG A 61 17.51 -12.16 4.88
N ASN A 62 17.08 -10.96 4.52
CA ASN A 62 17.31 -10.41 3.17
C ASN A 62 18.76 -9.98 3.00
N LEU A 63 19.39 -9.45 4.07
CA LEU A 63 20.82 -9.09 4.05
C LEU A 63 21.77 -10.28 3.87
N ILE A 64 21.41 -11.46 4.35
CA ILE A 64 22.18 -12.68 4.06
C ILE A 64 22.17 -12.98 2.54
N LYS A 65 21.06 -12.71 1.86
CA LYS A 65 20.95 -12.92 0.41
C LYS A 65 21.60 -11.79 -0.39
N ASP A 66 21.43 -10.54 0.06
CA ASP A 66 21.98 -9.36 -0.60
C ASP A 66 22.43 -8.31 0.43
N PRO A 67 23.70 -8.34 0.88
CA PRO A 67 24.24 -7.37 1.83
C PRO A 67 24.23 -5.93 1.32
N SER A 68 24.19 -5.73 0.01
CA SER A 68 24.26 -4.39 -0.61
C SER A 68 23.03 -3.53 -0.32
N ILE A 69 21.92 -4.11 0.16
CA ILE A 69 20.71 -3.38 0.59
C ILE A 69 21.05 -2.29 1.64
N ILE A 70 22.03 -2.54 2.54
CA ILE A 70 22.43 -1.55 3.56
C ILE A 70 22.98 -0.26 2.93
N PHE A 71 23.58 -0.36 1.74
CA PHE A 71 24.28 0.73 1.09
C PHE A 71 23.54 1.31 -0.10
N ASN A 72 22.47 0.63 -0.57
CA ASN A 72 21.69 1.04 -1.74
C ASN A 72 20.20 1.20 -1.41
N PRO A 73 19.72 2.42 -1.14
CA PRO A 73 18.31 2.68 -0.85
C PRO A 73 17.35 2.24 -1.97
N ASN A 74 17.81 2.15 -3.22
CA ASN A 74 16.97 1.66 -4.33
C ASN A 74 16.61 0.18 -4.20
N LYS A 75 17.33 -0.59 -3.38
CA LYS A 75 17.04 -1.98 -3.04
C LYS A 75 16.07 -2.14 -1.87
N GLU A 76 15.70 -1.05 -1.21
CA GLU A 76 14.63 -1.03 -0.21
C GLU A 76 13.26 -1.03 -0.90
N THR A 77 12.95 -2.13 -1.57
CA THR A 77 11.75 -2.31 -2.37
C THR A 77 10.51 -2.58 -1.51
N ILE A 78 9.32 -2.59 -2.14
CA ILE A 78 8.06 -2.94 -1.45
C ILE A 78 8.15 -4.33 -0.81
N SER A 79 8.72 -5.32 -1.53
CA SER A 79 8.91 -6.67 -1.01
C SER A 79 9.82 -6.68 0.22
N PHE A 80 10.97 -5.99 0.15
CA PHE A 80 11.88 -5.86 1.30
C PHE A 80 11.23 -5.15 2.49
N HIS A 81 10.52 -4.06 2.26
CA HIS A 81 9.81 -3.33 3.31
C HIS A 81 8.72 -4.21 3.97
N PHE A 82 8.01 -4.99 3.17
CA PHE A 82 6.99 -5.93 3.69
C PHE A 82 7.63 -7.00 4.59
N ASP A 83 8.73 -7.60 4.14
CA ASP A 83 9.49 -8.59 4.90
C ASP A 83 9.95 -8.07 6.27
N MET A 84 10.42 -6.81 6.32
CA MET A 84 10.84 -6.18 7.58
C MET A 84 9.70 -5.94 8.57
N HIS A 85 8.46 -5.77 8.10
CA HIS A 85 7.36 -5.29 8.93
C HIS A 85 6.25 -6.32 9.16
N HIS A 86 5.97 -7.16 8.15
CA HIS A 86 4.76 -7.98 8.11
C HIS A 86 5.06 -9.49 7.98
N GLY A 87 6.31 -9.87 8.20
CA GLY A 87 6.78 -11.25 8.17
C GLY A 87 7.50 -11.62 6.89
N TYR A 88 8.65 -12.25 7.09
CA TYR A 88 9.56 -12.65 6.02
C TYR A 88 8.87 -13.61 5.03
N GLN A 89 8.92 -13.27 3.75
CA GLN A 89 8.32 -13.97 2.62
C GLN A 89 6.78 -14.08 2.64
N ASN A 90 6.07 -13.45 3.55
CA ASN A 90 4.60 -13.49 3.55
C ASN A 90 4.01 -12.86 2.30
N LEU A 91 4.58 -11.75 1.79
CA LEU A 91 4.13 -11.15 0.53
C LEU A 91 4.40 -12.08 -0.66
N GLU A 92 5.56 -12.70 -0.75
CA GLU A 92 5.89 -13.64 -1.82
C GLU A 92 4.94 -14.84 -1.84
N LYS A 93 4.67 -15.45 -0.68
CA LYS A 93 3.68 -16.54 -0.58
C LYS A 93 2.28 -16.10 -0.98
N ALA A 94 1.86 -14.91 -0.56
CA ALA A 94 0.56 -14.37 -0.94
C ALA A 94 0.47 -14.13 -2.46
N ILE A 95 1.55 -13.66 -3.09
CA ILE A 95 1.61 -13.46 -4.55
C ILE A 95 1.43 -14.78 -5.31
N GLU A 96 1.98 -15.89 -4.83
CA GLU A 96 1.79 -17.20 -5.47
C GLU A 96 0.33 -17.67 -5.47
N LEU A 97 -0.52 -17.09 -4.61
CA LEU A 97 -1.96 -17.34 -4.54
C LEU A 97 -2.80 -16.40 -5.44
N LEU A 98 -2.18 -15.44 -6.12
CA LEU A 98 -2.86 -14.62 -7.11
C LEU A 98 -3.19 -15.42 -8.38
N ASP A 99 -4.19 -14.95 -9.10
CA ASP A 99 -4.49 -15.44 -10.43
C ASP A 99 -3.28 -15.20 -11.35
N GLU A 100 -3.08 -16.11 -12.30
CA GLU A 100 -1.89 -16.13 -13.19
C GLU A 100 -1.70 -14.79 -13.91
N GLU A 101 -2.78 -14.17 -14.35
CA GLU A 101 -2.78 -12.87 -15.04
C GLU A 101 -2.11 -11.74 -14.23
N ASN A 102 -2.23 -11.77 -12.90
CA ASN A 102 -1.73 -10.70 -12.02
C ASN A 102 -0.45 -11.10 -11.26
N ARG A 103 -0.16 -12.39 -11.17
CA ARG A 103 0.92 -12.92 -10.32
C ARG A 103 2.28 -12.38 -10.71
N ASN A 104 2.68 -12.54 -11.96
CA ASN A 104 4.01 -12.16 -12.44
C ASN A 104 4.20 -10.64 -12.43
N ASP A 105 3.22 -9.89 -12.91
CA ASP A 105 3.27 -8.44 -12.95
C ASP A 105 3.34 -7.84 -11.55
N PHE A 106 2.54 -8.36 -10.59
CA PHE A 106 2.56 -7.88 -9.23
C PHE A 106 3.86 -8.25 -8.52
N LYS A 107 4.40 -9.44 -8.78
CA LYS A 107 5.71 -9.86 -8.27
C LYS A 107 6.82 -8.91 -8.74
N GLU A 108 6.82 -8.58 -10.02
CA GLU A 108 7.77 -7.61 -10.59
C GLU A 108 7.56 -6.21 -9.98
N TYR A 109 6.32 -5.77 -9.86
CA TYR A 109 5.98 -4.48 -9.27
C TYR A 109 6.54 -4.32 -7.86
N VAL A 110 6.34 -5.28 -6.96
CA VAL A 110 6.79 -5.19 -5.56
C VAL A 110 8.31 -5.35 -5.40
N ARG A 111 8.97 -6.00 -6.33
CA ARG A 111 10.42 -6.21 -6.31
C ARG A 111 11.22 -5.03 -6.88
N ASN A 112 10.59 -4.21 -7.75
CA ASN A 112 11.28 -3.14 -8.48
C ASN A 112 10.85 -1.73 -8.04
N ARG A 113 9.87 -1.59 -7.14
CA ARG A 113 9.38 -0.29 -6.67
C ARG A 113 9.71 -0.07 -5.21
N ASN A 114 10.06 1.17 -4.87
CA ASN A 114 10.32 1.63 -3.51
C ASN A 114 9.28 2.66 -3.03
N TYR A 115 8.13 2.71 -3.70
CA TYR A 115 6.99 3.55 -3.34
C TYR A 115 5.66 2.84 -3.64
N TYR A 116 4.62 3.14 -2.87
CA TYR A 116 3.26 2.65 -3.08
C TYR A 116 2.24 3.63 -2.50
N ASN A 117 0.97 3.50 -2.91
CA ASN A 117 -0.14 4.33 -2.43
C ASN A 117 -0.71 3.69 -1.15
N PRO A 118 -0.56 4.34 0.04
CA PRO A 118 -0.91 3.72 1.31
C PRO A 118 -2.41 3.75 1.62
N HIS A 119 -2.81 3.04 2.68
CA HIS A 119 -4.09 3.21 3.39
C HIS A 119 -5.35 2.69 2.71
N ILE A 120 -5.30 1.99 1.61
CA ILE A 120 -6.49 1.51 0.89
C ILE A 120 -7.50 2.67 0.65
N MET A 121 -6.99 3.87 0.39
CA MET A 121 -7.81 5.03 0.05
C MET A 121 -8.00 5.09 -1.45
N CYS A 122 -9.23 4.88 -1.90
CA CYS A 122 -9.62 5.03 -3.30
C CYS A 122 -11.02 5.63 -3.42
N ILE A 123 -11.25 6.34 -4.50
CA ILE A 123 -12.56 6.80 -4.97
C ILE A 123 -12.62 6.38 -6.43
N ALA A 124 -13.65 5.64 -6.83
CA ALA A 124 -13.75 5.16 -8.20
C ALA A 124 -15.21 5.01 -8.60
N ARG A 125 -15.45 4.83 -9.90
CA ARG A 125 -16.77 4.49 -10.43
C ARG A 125 -17.25 3.15 -9.85
N PRO A 126 -18.57 2.94 -9.66
CA PRO A 126 -19.10 1.72 -9.05
C PRO A 126 -18.61 0.42 -9.70
N GLU A 127 -18.57 0.37 -11.03
CA GLU A 127 -18.10 -0.80 -11.79
C GLU A 127 -16.61 -1.10 -11.58
N VAL A 128 -15.80 -0.06 -11.37
CA VAL A 128 -14.37 -0.22 -11.03
C VAL A 128 -14.23 -0.79 -9.63
N LEU A 129 -15.00 -0.28 -8.65
CA LEU A 129 -15.00 -0.77 -7.28
C LEU A 129 -15.48 -2.22 -7.18
N GLU A 130 -16.52 -2.60 -7.94
CA GLU A 130 -17.01 -3.97 -7.98
C GLU A 130 -15.92 -4.93 -8.46
N ASN A 131 -15.24 -4.58 -9.57
CA ASN A 131 -14.13 -5.37 -10.10
C ASN A 131 -12.95 -5.43 -9.13
N TRP A 132 -12.61 -4.32 -8.49
CA TRP A 132 -11.57 -4.27 -7.46
C TRP A 132 -11.88 -5.21 -6.30
N PHE A 133 -13.07 -5.10 -5.72
CA PHE A 133 -13.45 -5.93 -4.58
C PHE A 133 -13.53 -7.41 -4.92
N LYS A 134 -14.04 -7.76 -6.10
CA LYS A 134 -14.06 -9.14 -6.57
C LYS A 134 -12.64 -9.73 -6.66
N ASN A 135 -11.71 -9.00 -7.27
CA ASN A 135 -10.31 -9.43 -7.36
C ASN A 135 -9.65 -9.52 -5.98
N LEU A 136 -9.80 -8.47 -5.16
CA LEU A 136 -9.17 -8.40 -3.84
C LEU A 136 -9.65 -9.52 -2.92
N PHE A 137 -10.97 -9.67 -2.75
CA PHE A 137 -11.51 -10.63 -1.78
C PHE A 137 -11.28 -12.07 -2.21
N SER A 138 -11.38 -12.38 -3.50
CA SER A 138 -11.03 -13.70 -4.02
C SER A 138 -9.58 -14.09 -3.71
N TRP A 139 -8.65 -13.14 -3.81
CA TRP A 139 -7.26 -13.36 -3.43
C TRP A 139 -7.07 -13.48 -1.91
N LEU A 140 -7.67 -12.58 -1.13
CA LEU A 140 -7.54 -12.60 0.33
C LEU A 140 -8.13 -13.87 0.95
N GLU A 141 -9.21 -14.42 0.38
CA GLU A 141 -9.78 -15.70 0.80
C GLU A 141 -8.78 -16.85 0.61
N ARG A 142 -8.08 -16.89 -0.52
CA ARG A 142 -6.99 -17.86 -0.73
C ARG A 142 -5.84 -17.64 0.26
N CYS A 143 -5.49 -16.39 0.54
CA CYS A 143 -4.48 -16.07 1.55
C CYS A 143 -4.92 -16.51 2.96
N GLU A 144 -6.21 -16.38 3.30
CA GLU A 144 -6.74 -16.87 4.57
C GLU A 144 -6.60 -18.39 4.70
N GLY A 145 -6.85 -19.12 3.62
CA GLY A 145 -6.61 -20.57 3.57
C GLY A 145 -5.15 -20.96 3.88
N GLU A 146 -4.17 -20.16 3.40
CA GLU A 146 -2.74 -20.40 3.61
C GLU A 146 -2.25 -19.94 4.99
N PHE A 147 -2.59 -18.72 5.41
CA PHE A 147 -2.01 -18.11 6.62
C PHE A 147 -2.89 -18.31 7.87
N GLY A 148 -4.21 -18.41 7.71
CA GLY A 148 -5.18 -18.43 8.81
C GLY A 148 -5.14 -17.15 9.64
N PHE A 149 -5.83 -17.14 10.77
CA PHE A 149 -5.78 -16.03 11.74
C PHE A 149 -5.04 -16.40 13.03
N LYS A 150 -5.15 -17.66 13.47
CA LYS A 150 -4.61 -18.12 14.77
C LYS A 150 -3.09 -18.14 14.84
N SER A 151 -2.43 -18.31 13.69
CA SER A 151 -0.97 -18.32 13.58
C SER A 151 -0.35 -16.92 13.58
N LEU A 152 -1.15 -15.88 13.27
CA LEU A 152 -0.69 -14.50 13.16
C LEU A 152 -0.57 -13.88 14.56
N LYS A 153 0.66 -13.71 15.04
CA LYS A 153 0.95 -13.15 16.37
C LYS A 153 1.64 -11.78 16.26
N GLY A 154 1.24 -10.85 17.14
CA GLY A 154 1.78 -9.48 17.16
C GLY A 154 1.08 -8.54 16.19
N TYR A 155 1.09 -7.24 16.53
CA TYR A 155 0.33 -6.20 15.85
C TYR A 155 0.57 -6.16 14.32
N ASP A 156 1.83 -6.22 13.92
CA ASP A 156 2.22 -6.08 12.52
C ASP A 156 1.81 -7.30 11.67
N THR A 157 1.73 -8.48 12.27
CA THR A 157 1.36 -9.72 11.57
C THR A 157 -0.13 -10.00 11.64
N GLN A 158 -0.81 -9.69 12.74
CA GLN A 158 -2.27 -9.86 12.87
C GLN A 158 -3.06 -9.07 11.81
N ARG A 159 -2.47 -8.00 11.27
CA ARG A 159 -3.07 -7.17 10.21
C ARG A 159 -2.56 -7.52 8.81
N LEU A 160 -2.01 -8.71 8.63
CA LEU A 160 -1.40 -9.16 7.38
C LEU A 160 -2.28 -8.88 6.16
N TYR A 161 -3.55 -9.27 6.21
CA TYR A 161 -4.50 -9.10 5.09
C TYR A 161 -4.73 -7.64 4.71
N ALA A 162 -4.79 -6.74 5.69
CA ALA A 162 -4.91 -5.31 5.43
C ALA A 162 -3.66 -4.77 4.72
N TYR A 163 -2.47 -5.22 5.11
CA TYR A 163 -1.22 -4.82 4.47
C TYR A 163 -1.04 -5.43 3.08
N LEU A 164 -1.50 -6.66 2.85
CA LEU A 164 -1.56 -7.25 1.53
C LEU A 164 -2.47 -6.46 0.60
N ALA A 165 -3.70 -6.15 1.05
CA ALA A 165 -4.66 -5.35 0.31
C ALA A 165 -4.09 -3.96 -0.04
N GLU A 166 -3.38 -3.31 0.88
CA GLU A 166 -2.77 -2.00 0.68
C GLU A 166 -1.68 -2.04 -0.42
N ARG A 167 -0.85 -3.08 -0.49
CA ARG A 167 0.16 -3.23 -1.54
C ARG A 167 -0.47 -3.56 -2.89
N TYR A 168 -1.50 -4.40 -2.88
CA TYR A 168 -2.20 -4.80 -4.10
C TYR A 168 -3.00 -3.67 -4.72
N LEU A 169 -3.59 -2.77 -3.91
CA LEU A 169 -4.33 -1.60 -4.40
C LEU A 169 -3.49 -0.77 -5.36
N SER A 170 -2.27 -0.40 -4.96
CA SER A 170 -1.38 0.42 -5.79
C SER A 170 -1.14 -0.19 -7.18
N TYR A 171 -0.89 -1.48 -7.22
CA TYR A 171 -0.66 -2.21 -8.46
C TYR A 171 -1.94 -2.31 -9.29
N TRP A 172 -3.04 -2.78 -8.68
CA TRP A 172 -4.28 -3.09 -9.37
C TRP A 172 -4.89 -1.87 -10.05
N PHE A 173 -4.99 -0.75 -9.33
CA PHE A 173 -5.54 0.49 -9.91
C PHE A 173 -4.67 1.03 -11.03
N LYS A 174 -3.35 0.97 -10.90
CA LYS A 174 -2.41 1.42 -11.95
C LYS A 174 -2.46 0.55 -13.21
N LYS A 175 -2.77 -0.72 -13.07
CA LYS A 175 -2.92 -1.65 -14.21
C LYS A 175 -4.28 -1.54 -14.91
N ASN A 176 -5.36 -1.38 -14.15
CA ASN A 176 -6.71 -1.64 -14.63
C ASN A 176 -7.56 -0.39 -14.82
N THR A 177 -7.09 0.81 -14.48
CA THR A 177 -7.90 2.03 -14.54
C THR A 177 -7.14 3.22 -15.10
N LYS A 178 -7.87 4.18 -15.64
CA LYS A 178 -7.38 5.55 -15.77
C LYS A 178 -7.43 6.22 -14.41
N PHE A 179 -6.33 6.17 -13.68
CA PHE A 179 -6.26 6.70 -12.31
C PHE A 179 -5.61 8.07 -12.26
N ASN A 180 -5.94 8.81 -11.20
CA ASN A 180 -5.18 9.99 -10.77
C ASN A 180 -4.83 9.86 -9.28
N GLU A 181 -3.76 10.52 -8.86
CA GLU A 181 -3.31 10.53 -7.45
C GLU A 181 -3.73 11.83 -6.79
N LEU A 182 -4.31 11.72 -5.59
CA LEU A 182 -4.77 12.85 -4.80
C LEU A 182 -4.02 12.95 -3.47
N PRO A 183 -3.74 14.16 -2.99
CA PRO A 183 -3.11 14.37 -1.70
C PRO A 183 -4.03 13.98 -0.55
N TRP A 184 -3.40 13.53 0.51
CA TRP A 184 -4.06 13.06 1.72
C TRP A 184 -3.27 13.46 2.96
N THR A 185 -3.93 13.46 4.12
CA THR A 185 -3.30 13.73 5.41
C THR A 185 -3.77 12.75 6.49
N ILE A 186 -3.00 12.67 7.57
CA ILE A 186 -3.36 11.94 8.80
C ILE A 186 -3.43 12.92 9.95
N ILE A 187 -4.57 12.95 10.63
CA ILE A 187 -4.76 13.77 11.84
C ILE A 187 -5.06 12.87 13.03
N ASN A 188 -4.44 13.17 14.16
CA ASN A 188 -4.80 12.59 15.43
C ASN A 188 -6.05 13.31 15.95
N ILE A 189 -7.12 12.57 16.16
CA ILE A 189 -8.39 13.08 16.72
C ILE A 189 -8.53 12.59 18.16
#